data_db9eea746fff47d0a5bfc831af4343c3
#
_entry.id   db9eea746fff47d0a5bfc831af4343c3
#
_cell.length_a   1.000
_cell.length_b   1.000
_cell.length_c   1.000
_cell.angle_alpha   90.00
_cell.angle_beta   90.00
_cell.angle_gamma   90.00
#
_symmetry.space_group_name_H-M   'P 1'
#
loop_
_entity.id
_entity.type
_entity.pdbx_description
1 polymer ?
#
loop_
_entity_poly.entity_id
_entity_poly.type
_entity_poly.pdbx_seq_one_letter_code
_entity_poly.pdbx_strand_id
1 'polypeptide(L)'
;MPLSSCTLCPRNCRIDREKSVGACSVKGLKIAKASLHFGEEPCISGTDGRGAGTIFFSGCPLKCIFCQNMPISRDGYGKEISPERLGEIMLELQEKGAHNIDLVTPTHYTDIIADVLRKVKPKLKIPVVYNCGGYEKVETLKMLDGLVDIYLPDFKYASSGLAGEYSSAPDYLDIAAKAIAEMYRQRGSALFDDSGMMKSGVLVRHLVLPGCRHDSIKVLDI
;
A
#
# COMPACT_ATOMS: atom_id res chain seq x y z
N MET A 1 0.58 -17.92 -8.53
CA MET A 1 1.57 -18.90 -7.98
C MET A 1 0.91 -19.65 -6.84
N PRO A 2 1.18 -20.94 -6.63
CA PRO A 2 0.63 -21.64 -5.48
C PRO A 2 1.15 -20.98 -4.20
N LEU A 3 0.24 -20.57 -3.31
CA LEU A 3 0.50 -19.91 -2.03
C LEU A 3 1.17 -20.83 -0.99
N SER A 4 1.72 -21.96 -1.43
CA SER A 4 2.33 -22.97 -0.58
C SER A 4 3.64 -22.52 0.11
N SER A 5 4.21 -21.38 -0.28
CA SER A 5 5.41 -20.82 0.34
C SER A 5 5.42 -19.29 0.15
N CYS A 6 4.68 -18.57 1.00
CA CYS A 6 4.52 -17.11 0.90
C CYS A 6 5.84 -16.36 1.14
N THR A 7 6.28 -15.61 0.13
CA THR A 7 7.48 -14.75 0.16
C THR A 7 7.21 -13.34 -0.39
N LEU A 8 5.94 -12.91 -0.44
CA LEU A 8 5.52 -11.64 -1.05
C LEU A 8 6.07 -10.40 -0.35
N CYS A 9 6.27 -10.45 0.96
CA CYS A 9 6.80 -9.33 1.73
C CYS A 9 8.10 -9.71 2.43
N PRO A 10 8.85 -8.75 3.01
CA PRO A 10 10.13 -9.01 3.67
C PRO A 10 10.06 -9.98 4.86
N ARG A 11 8.86 -10.23 5.41
CA ARG A 11 8.68 -11.24 6.48
C ARG A 11 9.02 -12.67 6.06
N ASN A 12 8.95 -12.98 4.75
CA ASN A 12 9.32 -14.28 4.19
C ASN A 12 8.78 -15.47 5.00
N CYS A 13 7.50 -15.48 5.34
CA CYS A 13 6.89 -16.45 6.23
C CYS A 13 6.99 -17.90 5.73
N ARG A 14 7.10 -18.10 4.40
CA ARG A 14 7.20 -19.43 3.75
C ARG A 14 6.07 -20.39 4.13
N ILE A 15 4.91 -19.87 4.48
CA ILE A 15 3.72 -20.64 4.83
C ILE A 15 2.82 -20.82 3.61
N ASP A 16 1.97 -21.85 3.69
CA ASP A 16 0.80 -21.99 2.83
C ASP A 16 -0.32 -21.08 3.37
N ARG A 17 -0.62 -19.99 2.64
CA ARG A 17 -1.61 -19.00 3.06
C ARG A 17 -3.06 -19.49 3.00
N GLU A 18 -3.33 -20.62 2.36
CA GLU A 18 -4.66 -21.26 2.42
C GLU A 18 -4.87 -21.98 3.75
N LYS A 19 -3.78 -22.50 4.33
CA LYS A 19 -3.83 -23.31 5.57
C LYS A 19 -3.47 -22.52 6.81
N SER A 20 -2.55 -21.53 6.70
CA SER A 20 -1.94 -20.86 7.83
C SER A 20 -1.95 -19.36 7.70
N VAL A 21 -1.89 -18.66 8.84
CA VAL A 21 -1.80 -17.20 8.94
C VAL A 21 -0.32 -16.81 9.05
N GLY A 22 0.12 -15.88 8.20
CA GLY A 22 1.46 -15.29 8.25
C GLY A 22 1.59 -14.12 9.21
N ALA A 23 2.75 -13.46 9.17
CA ALA A 23 2.99 -12.23 9.95
C ALA A 23 1.96 -11.11 9.65
N CYS A 24 1.33 -11.13 8.50
CA CYS A 24 0.27 -10.19 8.11
C CYS A 24 -1.08 -10.43 8.82
N SER A 25 -1.23 -11.49 9.62
CA SER A 25 -2.42 -11.83 10.40
C SER A 25 -3.68 -12.21 9.60
N VAL A 26 -3.52 -12.54 8.30
CA VAL A 26 -4.64 -12.94 7.44
C VAL A 26 -4.30 -14.16 6.57
N LYS A 27 -5.33 -14.87 6.14
CA LYS A 27 -5.29 -15.89 5.07
C LYS A 27 -5.72 -15.24 3.75
N GLY A 28 -6.49 -15.82 2.92
CA GLY A 28 -7.09 -15.34 1.68
C GLY A 28 -7.19 -13.82 1.46
N LEU A 29 -7.77 -13.41 0.37
CA LEU A 29 -7.98 -11.99 0.06
C LEU A 29 -9.11 -11.42 0.93
N LYS A 30 -8.79 -10.40 1.74
CA LYS A 30 -9.72 -9.82 2.71
C LYS A 30 -9.66 -8.30 2.70
N ILE A 31 -10.81 -7.65 2.67
CA ILE A 31 -10.93 -6.20 2.77
C ILE A 31 -11.79 -5.80 3.97
N ALA A 32 -11.42 -4.69 4.62
CA ALA A 32 -12.16 -4.10 5.72
C ALA A 32 -13.23 -3.13 5.24
N LYS A 33 -12.91 -2.34 4.22
CA LYS A 33 -13.79 -1.30 3.69
C LYS A 33 -13.41 -0.96 2.24
N ALA A 34 -14.41 -0.59 1.45
CA ALA A 34 -14.23 0.06 0.14
C ALA A 34 -15.24 1.21 0.03
N SER A 35 -14.74 2.44 -0.12
CA SER A 35 -15.59 3.65 -0.18
C SER A 35 -14.81 4.82 -0.75
N LEU A 36 -15.52 5.90 -1.10
CA LEU A 36 -14.90 7.20 -1.27
C LEU A 36 -14.31 7.66 0.07
N HIS A 37 -13.07 8.15 0.06
CA HIS A 37 -12.33 8.60 1.22
C HIS A 37 -11.75 9.99 0.95
N PHE A 38 -11.80 10.87 1.98
CA PHE A 38 -11.46 12.29 1.85
C PHE A 38 -10.28 12.71 2.74
N GLY A 39 -9.60 11.75 3.34
CA GLY A 39 -8.54 11.99 4.32
C GLY A 39 -7.11 11.72 3.82
N GLU A 40 -6.92 11.45 2.52
CA GLU A 40 -5.60 11.37 1.91
C GLU A 40 -5.08 12.77 1.54
N GLU A 41 -3.86 12.85 1.03
CA GLU A 41 -3.27 14.10 0.55
C GLU A 41 -4.20 14.80 -0.46
N PRO A 42 -4.27 16.14 -0.49
CA PRO A 42 -5.16 16.88 -1.39
C PRO A 42 -5.00 16.51 -2.87
N CYS A 43 -3.78 16.17 -3.31
CA CYS A 43 -3.52 15.73 -4.68
C CYS A 43 -3.97 14.28 -4.97
N ILE A 44 -4.37 13.53 -3.95
CA ILE A 44 -4.90 12.15 -4.04
C ILE A 44 -6.41 12.15 -3.85
N SER A 45 -6.91 12.73 -2.76
CA SER A 45 -8.36 12.73 -2.46
C SER A 45 -9.13 13.88 -3.07
N GLY A 46 -8.44 14.95 -3.50
CA GLY A 46 -9.08 16.17 -3.98
C GLY A 46 -9.76 16.96 -2.86
N THR A 47 -10.25 18.15 -3.21
CA THR A 47 -11.00 19.04 -2.31
C THR A 47 -12.41 19.36 -2.85
N ASP A 48 -12.80 18.71 -3.94
CA ASP A 48 -14.04 18.94 -4.69
C ASP A 48 -15.19 17.99 -4.28
N GLY A 49 -15.00 17.18 -3.24
CA GLY A 49 -16.01 16.28 -2.71
C GLY A 49 -16.12 14.92 -3.40
N ARG A 50 -15.25 14.61 -4.38
CA ARG A 50 -15.23 13.30 -5.04
C ARG A 50 -14.50 12.25 -4.24
N GLY A 51 -13.34 12.59 -3.66
CA GLY A 51 -12.53 11.69 -2.83
C GLY A 51 -11.71 10.65 -3.62
N ALA A 52 -10.86 9.93 -2.91
CA ALA A 52 -10.18 8.74 -3.39
C ALA A 52 -11.10 7.50 -3.32
N GLY A 53 -11.06 6.62 -4.30
CA GLY A 53 -11.74 5.34 -4.28
C GLY A 53 -10.92 4.32 -3.48
N THR A 54 -11.01 4.39 -2.15
CA THR A 54 -10.10 3.70 -1.25
C THR A 54 -10.59 2.30 -0.91
N ILE A 55 -9.68 1.33 -1.01
CA ILE A 55 -9.87 -0.07 -0.62
C ILE A 55 -8.88 -0.39 0.51
N PHE A 56 -9.39 -0.57 1.73
CA PHE A 56 -8.61 -0.94 2.90
C PHE A 56 -8.46 -2.44 2.97
N PHE A 57 -7.26 -2.96 2.71
CA PHE A 57 -6.95 -4.38 2.84
C PHE A 57 -6.72 -4.75 4.30
N SER A 58 -7.24 -5.92 4.69
CA SER A 58 -7.08 -6.46 6.04
C SER A 58 -5.71 -7.10 6.23
N GLY A 59 -5.15 -6.92 7.44
CA GLY A 59 -3.81 -7.38 7.77
C GLY A 59 -2.72 -6.39 7.36
N CYS A 60 -1.50 -6.61 7.88
CA CYS A 60 -0.34 -5.78 7.55
C CYS A 60 0.95 -6.54 7.90
N PRO A 61 2.00 -6.47 7.07
CA PRO A 61 3.30 -7.07 7.42
C PRO A 61 4.05 -6.30 8.52
N LEU A 62 3.71 -5.02 8.74
CA LEU A 62 4.21 -4.22 9.86
C LEU A 62 3.29 -4.34 11.08
N LYS A 63 3.86 -4.17 12.28
CA LYS A 63 3.13 -4.22 13.56
C LYS A 63 3.25 -2.90 14.32
N CYS A 64 3.06 -1.78 13.59
CA CYS A 64 3.22 -0.44 14.17
C CYS A 64 2.34 -0.25 15.41
N ILE A 65 2.95 0.14 16.53
CA ILE A 65 2.22 0.34 17.80
C ILE A 65 1.31 1.58 17.76
N PHE A 66 1.58 2.51 16.84
CA PHE A 66 0.80 3.74 16.62
C PHE A 66 -0.18 3.64 15.44
N CYS A 67 -0.47 2.43 14.97
CA CYS A 67 -1.35 2.25 13.81
C CYS A 67 -2.76 2.76 14.09
N GLN A 68 -3.24 3.73 13.29
CA GLN A 68 -4.60 4.27 13.39
C GLN A 68 -5.66 3.21 13.03
N ASN A 69 -5.30 2.25 12.18
CA ASN A 69 -6.16 1.19 11.68
C ASN A 69 -5.85 -0.17 12.36
N MET A 70 -5.60 -0.16 13.68
CA MET A 70 -5.17 -1.37 14.40
C MET A 70 -6.14 -2.56 14.24
N PRO A 71 -7.46 -2.41 14.33
CA PRO A 71 -8.39 -3.52 14.11
C PRO A 71 -8.26 -4.14 12.71
N ILE A 72 -7.97 -3.33 11.70
CA ILE A 72 -7.77 -3.80 10.31
C ILE A 72 -6.42 -4.48 10.18
N SER A 73 -5.34 -3.83 10.66
CA SER A 73 -3.96 -4.25 10.40
C SER A 73 -3.47 -5.39 11.29
N ARG A 74 -3.95 -5.48 12.55
CA ARG A 74 -3.52 -6.49 13.52
C ARG A 74 -4.53 -7.61 13.69
N ASP A 75 -5.82 -7.24 13.85
CA ASP A 75 -6.87 -8.20 14.17
C ASP A 75 -7.49 -8.79 12.90
N GLY A 76 -7.10 -8.27 11.73
CA GLY A 76 -7.57 -8.73 10.43
C GLY A 76 -9.08 -8.55 10.25
N TYR A 77 -9.66 -7.49 10.84
CA TYR A 77 -11.07 -7.15 10.64
C TYR A 77 -11.36 -6.95 9.15
N GLY A 78 -12.49 -7.50 8.69
CA GLY A 78 -12.95 -7.37 7.30
C GLY A 78 -13.63 -8.65 6.80
N LYS A 79 -13.94 -8.67 5.50
CA LYS A 79 -14.61 -9.79 4.82
C LYS A 79 -13.72 -10.36 3.72
N GLU A 80 -13.73 -11.66 3.58
CA GLU A 80 -13.11 -12.33 2.43
C GLU A 80 -13.90 -12.02 1.17
N ILE A 81 -13.18 -11.80 0.08
CA ILE A 81 -13.73 -11.55 -1.25
C ILE A 81 -12.97 -12.35 -2.29
N SER A 82 -13.59 -12.59 -3.44
CA SER A 82 -12.87 -13.16 -4.58
C SER A 82 -12.04 -12.09 -5.32
N PRO A 83 -11.03 -12.49 -6.10
CA PRO A 83 -10.30 -11.58 -7.00
C PRO A 83 -11.23 -10.86 -7.99
N GLU A 84 -12.24 -11.54 -8.50
CA GLU A 84 -13.25 -10.97 -9.42
C GLU A 84 -14.00 -9.83 -8.72
N ARG A 85 -14.42 -10.05 -7.46
CA ARG A 85 -15.13 -9.05 -6.67
C ARG A 85 -14.24 -7.82 -6.39
N LEU A 86 -12.94 -8.00 -6.18
CA LEU A 86 -12.00 -6.88 -6.07
C LEU A 86 -12.00 -6.02 -7.34
N GLY A 87 -11.97 -6.65 -8.51
CA GLY A 87 -12.05 -5.94 -9.80
C GLY A 87 -13.36 -5.17 -9.98
N GLU A 88 -14.50 -5.77 -9.61
CA GLU A 88 -15.80 -5.10 -9.65
C GLU A 88 -15.84 -3.88 -8.72
N ILE A 89 -15.31 -4.00 -7.49
CA ILE A 89 -15.22 -2.90 -6.52
C ILE A 89 -14.42 -1.73 -7.10
N MET A 90 -13.30 -1.97 -7.78
CA MET A 90 -12.52 -0.91 -8.43
C MET A 90 -13.36 -0.15 -9.47
N LEU A 91 -14.12 -0.87 -10.29
CA LEU A 91 -14.98 -0.24 -11.30
C LEU A 91 -16.15 0.51 -10.66
N GLU A 92 -16.80 -0.05 -9.64
CA GLU A 92 -17.85 0.63 -8.87
C GLU A 92 -17.37 1.95 -8.23
N LEU A 93 -16.13 1.98 -7.71
CA LEU A 93 -15.55 3.19 -7.15
C LEU A 93 -15.29 4.25 -8.23
N GLN A 94 -14.83 3.84 -9.40
CA GLN A 94 -14.72 4.73 -10.56
C GLN A 94 -16.09 5.29 -10.97
N GLU A 95 -17.13 4.46 -11.05
CA GLU A 95 -18.49 4.89 -11.40
C GLU A 95 -19.07 5.88 -10.38
N LYS A 96 -18.67 5.77 -9.10
CA LYS A 96 -19.01 6.72 -8.04
C LYS A 96 -18.26 8.06 -8.17
N GLY A 97 -17.39 8.22 -9.18
CA GLY A 97 -16.69 9.46 -9.47
C GLY A 97 -15.39 9.65 -8.69
N ALA A 98 -14.80 8.59 -8.13
CA ALA A 98 -13.51 8.67 -7.44
C ALA A 98 -12.41 9.28 -8.33
N HIS A 99 -11.46 10.01 -7.73
CA HIS A 99 -10.30 10.55 -8.44
C HIS A 99 -9.31 9.47 -8.87
N ASN A 100 -9.22 8.39 -8.11
CA ASN A 100 -8.31 7.26 -8.31
C ASN A 100 -8.83 6.00 -7.62
N ILE A 101 -8.15 4.88 -7.80
CA ILE A 101 -8.33 3.67 -6.97
C ILE A 101 -7.14 3.61 -6.02
N ASP A 102 -7.39 3.86 -4.74
CA ASP A 102 -6.36 3.86 -3.68
C ASP A 102 -6.35 2.53 -2.91
N LEU A 103 -5.28 1.78 -3.10
CA LEU A 103 -5.06 0.45 -2.50
C LEU A 103 -4.26 0.60 -1.20
N VAL A 104 -4.95 0.61 -0.06
CA VAL A 104 -4.32 0.83 1.25
C VAL A 104 -3.85 -0.47 1.89
N THR A 105 -2.56 -0.55 2.19
CA THR A 105 -1.86 -1.72 2.76
C THR A 105 -1.97 -2.98 1.88
N PRO A 106 -1.65 -2.90 0.59
CA PRO A 106 -1.84 -3.98 -0.38
C PRO A 106 -0.70 -5.02 -0.38
N THR A 107 0.41 -4.77 0.30
CA THR A 107 1.70 -5.48 0.29
C THR A 107 1.60 -7.00 0.19
N HIS A 108 0.79 -7.60 1.05
CA HIS A 108 0.67 -9.06 1.18
C HIS A 108 -0.36 -9.70 0.25
N TYR A 109 -0.95 -8.90 -0.65
CA TYR A 109 -1.88 -9.31 -1.71
C TYR A 109 -1.41 -8.89 -3.10
N THR A 110 -0.15 -8.45 -3.25
CA THR A 110 0.37 -7.88 -4.49
C THR A 110 0.25 -8.82 -5.68
N ASP A 111 0.42 -10.12 -5.51
CA ASP A 111 0.24 -11.12 -6.54
C ASP A 111 -1.21 -11.14 -7.08
N ILE A 112 -2.19 -11.21 -6.17
CA ILE A 112 -3.62 -11.19 -6.51
C ILE A 112 -3.99 -9.85 -7.15
N ILE A 113 -3.52 -8.75 -6.56
CA ILE A 113 -3.79 -7.39 -7.07
C ILE A 113 -3.23 -7.22 -8.47
N ALA A 114 -2.02 -7.69 -8.76
CA ALA A 114 -1.43 -7.63 -10.08
C ALA A 114 -2.28 -8.38 -11.12
N ASP A 115 -2.76 -9.58 -10.76
CA ASP A 115 -3.62 -10.38 -11.65
C ASP A 115 -4.98 -9.72 -11.89
N VAL A 116 -5.57 -9.09 -10.86
CA VAL A 116 -6.81 -8.32 -11.00
C VAL A 116 -6.59 -7.09 -11.87
N LEU A 117 -5.53 -6.32 -11.60
CA LEU A 117 -5.22 -5.10 -12.36
C LEU A 117 -4.99 -5.40 -13.85
N ARG A 118 -4.30 -6.48 -14.21
CA ARG A 118 -4.15 -6.88 -15.62
C ARG A 118 -5.49 -7.03 -16.35
N LYS A 119 -6.53 -7.48 -15.64
CA LYS A 119 -7.88 -7.67 -16.20
C LYS A 119 -8.70 -6.39 -16.24
N VAL A 120 -8.58 -5.53 -15.21
CA VAL A 120 -9.46 -4.36 -15.08
C VAL A 120 -8.84 -3.06 -15.57
N LYS A 121 -7.49 -2.95 -15.63
CA LYS A 121 -6.79 -1.73 -16.06
C LYS A 121 -7.26 -1.18 -17.42
N PRO A 122 -7.58 -2.00 -18.45
CA PRO A 122 -8.12 -1.48 -19.70
C PRO A 122 -9.47 -0.76 -19.57
N LYS A 123 -10.20 -1.00 -18.47
CA LYS A 123 -11.52 -0.38 -18.18
C LYS A 123 -11.42 0.78 -17.20
N LEU A 124 -10.29 0.89 -16.49
CA LEU A 124 -10.04 2.00 -15.56
C LEU A 124 -9.56 3.23 -16.32
N LYS A 125 -10.25 4.36 -16.11
CA LYS A 125 -9.94 5.67 -16.66
C LYS A 125 -9.27 6.60 -15.65
N ILE A 126 -9.15 6.15 -14.41
CA ILE A 126 -8.56 6.88 -13.28
C ILE A 126 -7.29 6.17 -12.81
N PRO A 127 -6.34 6.89 -12.21
CA PRO A 127 -5.09 6.31 -11.73
C PRO A 127 -5.30 5.24 -10.66
N VAL A 128 -4.35 4.31 -10.56
CA VAL A 128 -4.24 3.34 -9.47
C VAL A 128 -3.11 3.77 -8.54
N VAL A 129 -3.43 3.95 -7.27
CA VAL A 129 -2.51 4.31 -6.18
C VAL A 129 -2.17 3.06 -5.38
N TYR A 130 -0.89 2.82 -5.14
CA TYR A 130 -0.37 1.78 -4.25
C TYR A 130 0.11 2.43 -2.96
N ASN A 131 -0.76 2.46 -1.94
CA ASN A 131 -0.57 3.14 -0.67
C ASN A 131 -0.06 2.14 0.38
N CYS A 132 1.22 2.20 0.70
CA CYS A 132 1.88 1.16 1.48
C CYS A 132 2.80 1.69 2.58
N GLY A 133 3.16 0.82 3.52
CA GLY A 133 4.07 1.14 4.61
C GLY A 133 5.54 1.26 4.23
N GLY A 134 5.91 1.16 2.97
CA GLY A 134 7.29 1.19 2.47
C GLY A 134 8.07 -0.12 2.69
N TYR A 135 7.57 -1.05 3.47
CA TYR A 135 8.22 -2.32 3.77
C TYR A 135 7.89 -3.37 2.70
N GLU A 136 8.45 -3.15 1.49
CA GLU A 136 8.13 -3.90 0.27
C GLU A 136 9.36 -4.64 -0.27
N LYS A 137 9.15 -5.77 -0.95
CA LYS A 137 10.22 -6.44 -1.71
C LYS A 137 10.28 -5.90 -3.12
N VAL A 138 11.49 -5.64 -3.61
CA VAL A 138 11.73 -5.18 -4.98
C VAL A 138 11.15 -6.16 -6.02
N GLU A 139 11.33 -7.47 -5.80
CA GLU A 139 10.82 -8.51 -6.70
C GLU A 139 9.29 -8.51 -6.78
N THR A 140 8.64 -8.21 -5.65
CA THR A 140 7.17 -8.12 -5.57
C THR A 140 6.67 -6.85 -6.26
N LEU A 141 7.36 -5.70 -6.06
CA LEU A 141 7.03 -4.45 -6.73
C LEU A 141 7.15 -4.56 -8.26
N LYS A 142 8.11 -5.32 -8.77
CA LYS A 142 8.24 -5.56 -10.22
C LYS A 142 7.01 -6.23 -10.84
N MET A 143 6.20 -6.94 -10.07
CA MET A 143 4.92 -7.50 -10.55
C MET A 143 3.88 -6.43 -10.90
N LEU A 144 4.05 -5.20 -10.35
CA LEU A 144 3.16 -4.05 -10.51
C LEU A 144 3.60 -3.09 -11.63
N ASP A 145 4.75 -3.32 -12.25
CA ASP A 145 5.26 -2.45 -13.32
C ASP A 145 4.24 -2.39 -14.48
N GLY A 146 3.88 -1.18 -14.90
CA GLY A 146 2.83 -0.95 -15.89
C GLY A 146 1.39 -0.99 -15.33
N LEU A 147 1.15 -1.44 -14.11
CA LEU A 147 -0.19 -1.61 -13.53
C LEU A 147 -0.58 -0.50 -12.54
N VAL A 148 0.37 -0.04 -11.74
CA VAL A 148 0.20 1.05 -10.76
C VAL A 148 0.66 2.35 -11.39
N ASP A 149 -0.05 3.45 -11.16
CA ASP A 149 0.27 4.78 -11.70
C ASP A 149 0.97 5.65 -10.63
N ILE A 150 0.56 5.53 -9.37
CA ILE A 150 1.07 6.33 -8.26
C ILE A 150 1.51 5.39 -7.14
N TYR A 151 2.74 5.55 -6.70
CA TYR A 151 3.23 4.94 -5.46
C TYR A 151 3.17 5.96 -4.32
N LEU A 152 2.56 5.56 -3.21
CA LEU A 152 2.39 6.37 -2.00
C LEU A 152 2.98 5.61 -0.80
N PRO A 153 4.32 5.43 -0.77
CA PRO A 153 4.98 4.74 0.34
C PRO A 153 5.18 5.65 1.54
N ASP A 154 5.09 5.07 2.74
CA ASP A 154 5.66 5.71 3.91
C ASP A 154 7.18 5.45 3.98
N PHE A 155 7.96 6.43 4.44
CA PHE A 155 9.34 6.26 4.85
C PHE A 155 9.46 6.61 6.34
N LYS A 156 9.24 5.59 7.20
CA LYS A 156 8.90 5.79 8.62
C LYS A 156 10.10 6.06 9.53
N TYR A 157 11.24 5.42 9.27
CA TYR A 157 12.39 5.42 10.19
C TYR A 157 13.72 5.43 9.44
N ALA A 158 14.70 6.17 10.00
CA ALA A 158 16.13 6.01 9.71
C ALA A 158 16.82 5.09 10.74
N SER A 159 16.26 4.97 11.95
CA SER A 159 16.81 4.14 13.04
C SER A 159 16.26 2.72 13.02
N SER A 160 17.14 1.72 12.95
CA SER A 160 16.77 0.30 13.10
C SER A 160 16.20 0.00 14.48
N GLY A 161 16.66 0.69 15.53
CA GLY A 161 16.15 0.56 16.89
C GLY A 161 14.67 0.97 16.98
N LEU A 162 14.32 2.17 16.49
CA LEU A 162 12.93 2.65 16.45
C LEU A 162 12.05 1.77 15.55
N ALA A 163 12.57 1.36 14.40
CA ALA A 163 11.85 0.48 13.49
C ALA A 163 11.57 -0.91 14.10
N GLY A 164 12.53 -1.44 14.86
CA GLY A 164 12.36 -2.68 15.62
C GLY A 164 11.33 -2.55 16.73
N GLU A 165 11.44 -1.50 17.55
CA GLU A 165 10.58 -1.24 18.70
C GLU A 165 9.14 -0.93 18.27
N TYR A 166 8.95 -0.03 17.30
CA TYR A 166 7.64 0.52 16.97
C TYR A 166 6.91 -0.23 15.86
N SER A 167 7.63 -0.97 14.99
CA SER A 167 7.02 -1.69 13.85
C SER A 167 7.51 -3.13 13.69
N SER A 168 8.30 -3.66 14.65
CA SER A 168 8.88 -5.00 14.59
C SER A 168 9.67 -5.28 13.30
N ALA A 169 10.33 -4.25 12.75
CA ALA A 169 11.05 -4.31 11.47
C ALA A 169 12.41 -3.61 11.57
N PRO A 170 13.41 -4.18 12.27
CA PRO A 170 14.72 -3.54 12.46
C PRO A 170 15.49 -3.30 11.15
N ASP A 171 15.14 -4.00 10.09
CA ASP A 171 15.67 -3.91 8.73
C ASP A 171 14.88 -2.94 7.82
N TYR A 172 13.98 -2.12 8.41
CA TYR A 172 13.06 -1.27 7.68
C TYR A 172 13.76 -0.30 6.72
N LEU A 173 14.80 0.40 7.19
CA LEU A 173 15.49 1.44 6.41
C LEU A 173 16.01 0.88 5.08
N ASP A 174 16.79 -0.20 5.13
CA ASP A 174 17.41 -0.79 3.94
C ASP A 174 16.38 -1.31 2.95
N ILE A 175 15.29 -1.87 3.47
CA ILE A 175 14.20 -2.41 2.66
C ILE A 175 13.41 -1.27 2.02
N ALA A 176 13.00 -0.27 2.80
CA ALA A 176 12.17 0.83 2.33
C ALA A 176 12.93 1.70 1.30
N ALA A 177 14.21 1.97 1.53
CA ALA A 177 15.03 2.71 0.57
C ALA A 177 15.11 2.00 -0.80
N LYS A 178 15.35 0.68 -0.82
CA LYS A 178 15.36 -0.11 -2.05
C LYS A 178 13.98 -0.18 -2.73
N ALA A 179 12.93 -0.29 -1.93
CA ALA A 179 11.56 -0.33 -2.43
C ALA A 179 11.17 1.00 -3.09
N ILE A 180 11.46 2.13 -2.45
CA ILE A 180 11.19 3.48 -2.98
C ILE A 180 12.02 3.74 -4.24
N ALA A 181 13.28 3.34 -4.27
CA ALA A 181 14.10 3.42 -5.48
C ALA A 181 13.50 2.63 -6.66
N GLU A 182 12.97 1.43 -6.41
CA GLU A 182 12.28 0.65 -7.44
C GLU A 182 10.97 1.31 -7.88
N MET A 183 10.18 1.85 -6.96
CA MET A 183 8.95 2.61 -7.26
C MET A 183 9.27 3.82 -8.15
N TYR A 184 10.35 4.55 -7.83
CA TYR A 184 10.81 5.69 -8.62
C TYR A 184 11.32 5.26 -10.00
N ARG A 185 12.04 4.13 -10.10
CA ARG A 185 12.43 3.55 -11.40
C ARG A 185 11.22 3.27 -12.29
N GLN A 186 10.11 2.80 -11.71
CA GLN A 186 8.90 2.46 -12.47
C GLN A 186 8.10 3.70 -12.91
N ARG A 187 8.02 4.75 -12.09
CA ARG A 187 7.10 5.86 -12.30
C ARG A 187 7.72 7.25 -12.37
N GLY A 188 8.96 7.40 -11.91
CA GLY A 188 9.66 8.69 -11.90
C GLY A 188 9.05 9.70 -10.93
N SER A 189 9.25 10.97 -11.23
CA SER A 189 8.75 12.10 -10.46
C SER A 189 7.23 12.23 -10.55
N ALA A 190 6.65 12.89 -9.54
CA ALA A 190 5.23 13.15 -9.49
C ALA A 190 4.77 14.06 -10.65
N LEU A 191 3.72 13.64 -11.35
CA LEU A 191 3.07 14.38 -12.42
C LEU A 191 1.64 14.70 -11.99
N PHE A 192 1.24 15.94 -12.21
CA PHE A 192 -0.07 16.47 -11.83
C PHE A 192 -0.82 16.95 -13.07
N ASP A 193 -2.16 16.93 -13.00
CA ASP A 193 -3.00 17.63 -14.00
C ASP A 193 -3.21 19.10 -13.61
N ASP A 194 -3.92 19.84 -14.49
CA ASP A 194 -4.17 21.27 -14.32
C ASP A 194 -5.00 21.59 -13.06
N SER A 195 -5.68 20.62 -12.49
CA SER A 195 -6.43 20.76 -11.23
C SER A 195 -5.60 20.41 -9.99
N GLY A 196 -4.32 20.06 -10.15
CA GLY A 196 -3.41 19.68 -9.08
C GLY A 196 -3.57 18.24 -8.60
N MET A 197 -4.34 17.41 -9.32
CA MET A 197 -4.47 15.98 -9.00
C MET A 197 -3.29 15.19 -9.54
N MET A 198 -2.71 14.33 -8.72
CA MET A 198 -1.60 13.48 -9.12
C MET A 198 -2.07 12.40 -10.11
N LYS A 199 -1.33 12.25 -11.21
CA LYS A 199 -1.61 11.25 -12.27
C LYS A 199 -0.63 10.12 -12.31
N SER A 200 0.63 10.37 -11.97
CA SER A 200 1.68 9.36 -11.95
C SER A 200 2.83 9.81 -11.05
N GLY A 201 3.68 8.85 -10.65
CA GLY A 201 4.91 9.13 -9.92
C GLY A 201 4.96 8.55 -8.53
N VAL A 202 5.87 9.07 -7.70
CA VAL A 202 6.08 8.65 -6.31
C VAL A 202 5.89 9.84 -5.38
N LEU A 203 5.07 9.66 -4.34
CA LEU A 203 4.89 10.62 -3.25
C LEU A 203 5.23 9.92 -1.93
N VAL A 204 6.41 10.22 -1.38
CA VAL A 204 6.88 9.62 -0.11
C VAL A 204 6.27 10.37 1.07
N ARG A 205 5.70 9.63 2.02
CA ARG A 205 5.16 10.20 3.27
C ARG A 205 6.08 9.90 4.44
N HIS A 206 6.16 10.82 5.38
CA HIS A 206 6.83 10.61 6.65
C HIS A 206 5.95 11.05 7.82
N LEU A 207 5.82 10.19 8.84
CA LEU A 207 5.11 10.49 10.07
C LEU A 207 6.11 10.90 11.16
N VAL A 208 6.06 12.18 11.56
CA VAL A 208 6.85 12.67 12.69
C VAL A 208 6.27 12.15 14.00
N LEU A 209 6.97 11.23 14.63
CA LEU A 209 6.56 10.64 15.91
C LEU A 209 7.00 11.52 17.10
N PRO A 210 6.17 11.66 18.13
CA PRO A 210 6.53 12.38 19.36
C PRO A 210 7.84 11.83 19.95
N GLY A 211 8.76 12.73 20.30
CA GLY A 211 10.07 12.36 20.83
C GLY A 211 11.11 11.87 19.81
N CYS A 212 10.72 11.63 18.55
CA CYS A 212 11.61 11.07 17.52
C CYS A 212 12.09 12.08 16.46
N ARG A 213 12.11 13.39 16.79
CA ARG A 213 12.50 14.45 15.84
C ARG A 213 13.86 14.20 15.20
N HIS A 214 14.84 13.68 15.94
CA HIS A 214 16.18 13.42 15.40
C HIS A 214 16.17 12.33 14.32
N ASP A 215 15.27 11.35 14.44
CA ASP A 215 15.11 10.31 13.41
C ASP A 215 14.44 10.89 12.17
N SER A 216 13.41 11.75 12.36
CA SER A 216 12.74 12.42 11.25
C SER A 216 13.70 13.29 10.43
N ILE A 217 14.62 14.01 11.07
CA ILE A 217 15.66 14.79 10.37
C ILE A 217 16.51 13.85 9.51
N LYS A 218 16.97 12.72 10.05
CA LYS A 218 17.74 11.73 9.28
C LYS A 218 16.98 11.14 8.11
N VAL A 219 15.66 10.95 8.27
CA VAL A 219 14.79 10.49 7.16
C VAL A 219 14.75 11.51 6.02
N LEU A 220 14.74 12.82 6.35
CA LEU A 220 14.72 13.88 5.35
C LEU A 220 16.09 14.11 4.66
N ASP A 221 17.17 13.62 5.26
CA ASP A 221 18.53 13.72 4.71
C ASP A 221 18.87 12.57 3.75
N ILE A 222 18.00 11.53 3.64
CA ILE A 222 18.16 10.36 2.76
C ILE A 222 17.49 10.60 1.41
#